data_ac768dfeae4da1afb8f77480be45987b
#
_entry.id   ac768dfeae4da1afb8f77480be45987b
#
_cell.length_a   1.000
_cell.length_b   1.000
_cell.length_c   1.000
_cell.angle_alpha   90.00
_cell.angle_beta   90.00
_cell.angle_gamma   90.00
#
_symmetry.space_group_name_H-M   'P 1'
#
loop_
_entity.id
_entity.type
_entity.pdbx_description
1 polymer ?
#
loop_
_entity_poly.entity_id
_entity_poly.type
_entity_poly.pdbx_seq_one_letter_code
_entity_poly.pdbx_strand_id
1 'polypeptide(L)'
;LGDGVAGSGIIDYNLNISPGPNQVGFDFSHIMADTQDRVPTVYIENGKVVNLDPNDPIEVNFFHQNKHDDYGLPTGLKNPEMTTMKWHHGHNGSIINGVPRIGYMKGGKNALWSDIDMADHFLDKSIEYIKANKSRPFFLFYSLQQPHVPRTPHPRFEGQSGMGPRGDAIIEADWSIGELYKTLQSEDLLDNTFI
;
A
#
# COMPACT_ATOMS: atom_id res chain seq x y z
N LEU A 1 -1.28 -2.09 10.44
CA LEU A 1 -1.34 -0.98 11.39
C LEU A 1 -2.77 -0.48 11.34
N GLY A 2 -3.61 -0.86 12.30
CA GLY A 2 -4.95 -0.28 12.44
C GLY A 2 -4.80 1.22 12.67
N ASP A 3 -5.86 1.98 12.50
CA ASP A 3 -6.04 3.45 12.51
C ASP A 3 -5.06 4.34 13.34
N GLY A 4 -3.80 4.00 13.41
CA GLY A 4 -2.75 4.75 14.10
C GLY A 4 -2.94 4.91 15.60
N VAL A 5 -3.90 4.22 16.18
CA VAL A 5 -4.18 4.29 17.62
C VAL A 5 -3.63 3.05 18.32
N ALA A 6 -2.34 2.86 18.24
CA ALA A 6 -1.66 2.15 19.32
C ALA A 6 -1.60 3.12 20.50
N GLY A 7 -2.68 3.19 21.31
CA GLY A 7 -2.79 4.12 22.42
C GLY A 7 -2.91 5.58 21.94
N SER A 8 -3.86 6.32 22.32
CA SER A 8 -4.11 7.78 22.29
C SER A 8 -3.18 8.74 21.49
N GLY A 9 -2.31 8.28 20.59
CA GLY A 9 -1.34 9.08 19.84
C GLY A 9 -1.60 9.11 18.34
N ILE A 10 -1.53 10.29 17.74
CA ILE A 10 -1.50 10.49 16.29
C ILE A 10 -0.12 10.03 15.80
N ILE A 11 -0.07 9.14 14.78
CA ILE A 11 1.18 8.76 14.17
C ILE A 11 1.76 9.96 13.41
N ASP A 12 3.01 10.32 13.71
CA ASP A 12 3.79 11.24 12.90
C ASP A 12 4.57 10.44 11.83
N TYR A 13 4.10 10.51 10.58
CA TYR A 13 4.70 9.82 9.46
C TYR A 13 6.05 10.39 9.01
N ASN A 14 6.49 11.51 9.61
CA ASN A 14 7.79 12.12 9.31
C ASN A 14 8.91 11.58 10.23
N LEU A 15 8.55 10.79 11.22
CA LEU A 15 9.45 10.18 12.19
C LEU A 15 9.52 8.67 12.04
N ASN A 16 10.32 8.02 12.88
CA ASN A 16 10.32 6.57 12.96
C ASN A 16 9.04 6.06 13.63
N ILE A 17 8.29 5.25 12.90
CA ILE A 17 6.99 4.71 13.33
C ILE A 17 7.23 3.44 14.15
N SER A 18 6.76 3.46 15.39
CA SER A 18 6.86 2.35 16.33
C SER A 18 5.69 2.41 17.33
N PRO A 19 5.13 1.26 17.73
CA PRO A 19 5.49 -0.09 17.31
C PRO A 19 5.00 -0.44 15.90
N GLY A 20 5.73 -1.33 15.23
CA GLY A 20 5.43 -1.85 13.91
C GLY A 20 5.83 -3.33 13.79
N PRO A 21 5.85 -3.93 12.60
CA PRO A 21 6.22 -5.33 12.42
C PRO A 21 7.59 -5.71 13.02
N ASN A 22 8.56 -4.81 12.96
CA ASN A 22 9.88 -5.06 13.51
C ASN A 22 9.86 -5.25 15.04
N GLN A 23 8.96 -4.59 15.77
CA GLN A 23 8.83 -4.76 17.22
C GLN A 23 8.07 -6.02 17.65
N VAL A 24 7.40 -6.69 16.72
CA VAL A 24 6.78 -8.00 16.98
C VAL A 24 7.60 -9.18 16.45
N GLY A 25 8.84 -8.91 15.97
CA GLY A 25 9.83 -9.95 15.68
C GLY A 25 10.21 -10.13 14.21
N PHE A 26 9.75 -9.29 13.30
CA PHE A 26 10.23 -9.31 11.92
C PHE A 26 11.56 -8.55 11.79
N ASP A 27 12.57 -9.16 11.16
CA ASP A 27 13.86 -8.52 10.89
C ASP A 27 13.77 -7.43 9.83
N PHE A 28 12.83 -7.58 8.89
CA PHE A 28 12.56 -6.65 7.82
C PHE A 28 11.06 -6.46 7.65
N SER A 29 10.62 -5.26 7.35
CA SER A 29 9.23 -4.98 7.01
C SER A 29 9.15 -3.95 5.88
N HIS A 30 8.27 -4.23 4.91
CA HIS A 30 7.88 -3.29 3.86
C HIS A 30 6.37 -3.38 3.69
N ILE A 31 5.65 -2.34 4.07
CA ILE A 31 4.18 -2.38 4.20
C ILE A 31 3.54 -1.09 3.67
N MET A 32 2.25 -1.14 3.43
CA MET A 32 1.44 0.07 3.33
C MET A 32 1.28 0.72 4.70
N ALA A 33 1.14 2.03 4.74
CA ALA A 33 0.86 2.76 5.99
C ALA A 33 -0.53 2.42 6.56
N ASP A 34 -1.51 2.27 5.69
CA ASP A 34 -2.89 1.85 5.96
C ASP A 34 -3.41 1.06 4.74
N THR A 35 -4.71 0.82 4.63
CA THR A 35 -5.31 0.20 3.43
C THR A 35 -5.22 1.14 2.23
N GLN A 36 -5.27 0.56 1.02
CA GLN A 36 -5.06 1.30 -0.23
C GLN A 36 -6.05 2.46 -0.43
N ASP A 37 -7.23 2.40 0.16
CA ASP A 37 -8.26 3.44 0.06
C ASP A 37 -8.10 4.58 1.09
N ARG A 38 -7.06 4.55 1.94
CA ARG A 38 -6.85 5.52 3.02
C ARG A 38 -5.58 6.34 2.82
N VAL A 39 -5.50 7.42 3.57
CA VAL A 39 -4.28 8.20 3.72
C VAL A 39 -3.49 7.74 4.96
N PRO A 40 -2.16 7.89 5.00
CA PRO A 40 -1.29 8.34 3.91
C PRO A 40 -1.05 7.24 2.88
N THR A 41 -0.96 7.64 1.61
CA THR A 41 -0.74 6.76 0.48
C THR A 41 0.76 6.52 0.24
N VAL A 42 1.43 5.91 1.21
CA VAL A 42 2.87 5.73 1.23
C VAL A 42 3.28 4.33 1.72
N TYR A 43 4.44 3.86 1.27
CA TYR A 43 5.06 2.68 1.84
C TYR A 43 5.90 3.02 3.07
N ILE A 44 5.96 2.08 4.00
CA ILE A 44 6.80 2.14 5.20
C ILE A 44 7.75 0.96 5.17
N GLU A 45 9.05 1.26 5.20
CA GLU A 45 10.11 0.24 5.28
C GLU A 45 10.84 0.39 6.62
N ASN A 46 10.84 -0.68 7.42
CA ASN A 46 11.49 -0.71 8.74
C ASN A 46 11.13 0.49 9.64
N GLY A 47 9.86 0.89 9.64
CA GLY A 47 9.33 1.98 10.44
C GLY A 47 9.52 3.37 9.85
N LYS A 48 10.04 3.52 8.63
CA LYS A 48 10.21 4.83 7.99
C LYS A 48 9.46 4.89 6.67
N VAL A 49 8.88 6.06 6.39
CA VAL A 49 8.26 6.31 5.09
C VAL A 49 9.34 6.32 4.00
N VAL A 50 9.10 5.52 2.96
CA VAL A 50 10.01 5.39 1.82
C VAL A 50 10.00 6.66 0.97
N ASN A 51 11.16 7.14 0.55
CA ASN A 51 11.35 8.33 -0.29
C ASN A 51 10.75 9.62 0.26
N LEU A 52 10.55 9.74 1.57
CA LEU A 52 10.08 10.98 2.16
C LEU A 52 11.12 12.09 2.00
N ASP A 53 10.67 13.21 1.41
CA ASP A 53 11.46 14.44 1.38
C ASP A 53 11.23 15.22 2.69
N PRO A 54 12.28 15.49 3.49
CA PRO A 54 12.15 16.27 4.72
C PRO A 54 11.61 17.70 4.51
N ASN A 55 11.73 18.24 3.28
CA ASN A 55 11.22 19.56 2.93
C ASN A 55 9.75 19.55 2.49
N ASP A 56 9.16 18.36 2.31
CA ASP A 56 7.73 18.17 1.97
C ASP A 56 7.09 17.18 2.96
N PRO A 57 6.96 17.57 4.25
CA PRO A 57 6.49 16.69 5.29
C PRO A 57 5.04 16.29 5.09
N ILE A 58 4.72 15.07 5.53
CA ILE A 58 3.37 14.51 5.47
C ILE A 58 2.53 15.05 6.62
N GLU A 59 1.37 15.60 6.30
CA GLU A 59 0.31 15.89 7.25
C GLU A 59 -0.93 15.07 6.89
N VAL A 60 -1.50 14.39 7.88
CA VAL A 60 -2.71 13.56 7.72
C VAL A 60 -3.79 14.02 8.68
N ASN A 61 -5.02 14.07 8.19
CA ASN A 61 -6.20 14.39 8.97
C ASN A 61 -7.32 13.39 8.65
N PHE A 62 -7.75 12.62 9.64
CA PHE A 62 -8.86 11.70 9.49
C PHE A 62 -10.19 12.36 9.90
N PHE A 63 -11.30 11.99 9.26
CA PHE A 63 -12.63 12.57 9.47
C PHE A 63 -13.10 12.56 10.94
N HIS A 64 -12.68 11.58 11.73
CA HIS A 64 -13.09 11.43 13.13
C HIS A 64 -12.29 12.28 14.13
N GLN A 65 -11.30 13.03 13.66
CA GLN A 65 -10.45 13.87 14.53
C GLN A 65 -11.04 15.29 14.76
N ASN A 66 -12.32 15.51 14.43
CA ASN A 66 -13.04 16.80 14.56
C ASN A 66 -12.38 17.99 13.83
N LYS A 67 -11.48 17.74 12.90
CA LYS A 67 -10.86 18.74 12.03
C LYS A 67 -11.13 18.33 10.60
N HIS A 68 -12.16 18.89 10.01
CA HIS A 68 -12.46 18.73 8.56
C HIS A 68 -11.57 19.63 7.70
N ASP A 69 -10.28 19.70 8.06
CA ASP A 69 -9.32 20.47 7.28
C ASP A 69 -8.83 19.60 6.12
N ASP A 70 -9.29 19.90 4.93
CA ASP A 70 -8.85 19.29 3.68
C ASP A 70 -7.60 19.97 3.09
N TYR A 71 -6.97 20.84 3.88
CA TYR A 71 -5.79 21.63 3.50
C TYR A 71 -6.01 22.52 2.26
N GLY A 72 -7.26 22.81 1.90
CA GLY A 72 -7.60 23.55 0.68
C GLY A 72 -7.31 22.76 -0.61
N LEU A 73 -7.08 21.45 -0.53
CA LEU A 73 -6.77 20.59 -1.67
C LEU A 73 -8.04 19.96 -2.28
N PRO A 74 -7.96 19.49 -3.53
CA PRO A 74 -9.05 18.76 -4.17
C PRO A 74 -9.45 17.50 -3.38
N THR A 75 -10.75 17.29 -3.27
CA THR A 75 -11.32 16.13 -2.57
C THR A 75 -12.36 15.42 -3.43
N GLY A 76 -12.59 14.14 -3.17
CA GLY A 76 -13.63 13.38 -3.87
C GLY A 76 -15.02 13.99 -3.72
N LEU A 77 -15.31 14.65 -2.61
CA LEU A 77 -16.58 15.34 -2.37
C LEU A 77 -16.71 16.63 -3.17
N LYS A 78 -15.65 17.45 -3.22
CA LYS A 78 -15.68 18.79 -3.84
C LYS A 78 -15.37 18.76 -5.33
N ASN A 79 -14.55 17.80 -5.76
CA ASN A 79 -13.98 17.75 -7.11
C ASN A 79 -14.16 16.36 -7.75
N PRO A 80 -15.39 15.82 -7.83
CA PRO A 80 -15.62 14.48 -8.37
C PRO A 80 -15.15 14.31 -9.83
N GLU A 81 -15.08 15.40 -10.59
CA GLU A 81 -14.59 15.44 -11.97
C GLU A 81 -13.09 15.11 -12.10
N MET A 82 -12.32 15.23 -11.02
CA MET A 82 -10.88 14.91 -10.99
C MET A 82 -10.60 13.44 -10.72
N THR A 83 -11.62 12.62 -10.53
CA THR A 83 -11.46 11.21 -10.22
C THR A 83 -11.46 10.35 -11.47
N THR A 84 -10.62 9.32 -11.50
CA THR A 84 -10.50 8.39 -12.63
C THR A 84 -11.43 7.19 -12.51
N MET A 85 -12.10 7.03 -11.37
CA MET A 85 -12.98 5.90 -11.10
C MET A 85 -14.16 6.29 -10.21
N LYS A 86 -15.25 5.50 -10.29
CA LYS A 86 -16.35 5.62 -9.33
C LYS A 86 -15.93 5.03 -7.98
N TRP A 87 -16.30 5.70 -6.91
CA TRP A 87 -16.02 5.25 -5.53
C TRP A 87 -17.31 5.09 -4.72
N HIS A 88 -17.18 4.38 -3.60
CA HIS A 88 -18.28 4.25 -2.65
C HIS A 88 -18.34 5.44 -1.68
N HIS A 89 -19.47 5.58 -0.97
CA HIS A 89 -19.59 6.53 0.13
C HIS A 89 -18.47 6.34 1.15
N GLY A 90 -18.00 7.42 1.74
CA GLY A 90 -16.87 7.41 2.68
C GLY A 90 -15.52 7.76 2.05
N HIS A 91 -15.34 7.56 0.77
CA HIS A 91 -14.12 7.94 0.04
C HIS A 91 -14.24 9.40 -0.46
N ASN A 92 -14.40 10.33 0.46
CA ASN A 92 -14.68 11.74 0.16
C ASN A 92 -13.46 12.66 0.38
N GLY A 93 -12.33 12.09 0.80
CA GLY A 93 -11.12 12.83 1.16
C GLY A 93 -10.24 13.18 -0.03
N SER A 94 -8.96 13.33 0.25
CA SER A 94 -7.96 13.75 -0.74
C SER A 94 -7.97 12.88 -1.99
N ILE A 95 -7.86 13.51 -3.16
CA ILE A 95 -7.68 12.81 -4.43
C ILE A 95 -6.18 12.63 -4.66
N ILE A 96 -5.72 11.39 -4.67
CA ILE A 96 -4.33 11.03 -4.92
C ILE A 96 -4.32 9.99 -6.05
N ASN A 97 -3.55 10.23 -7.11
CA ASN A 97 -3.52 9.41 -8.34
C ASN A 97 -4.92 9.26 -8.99
N GLY A 98 -5.78 10.27 -8.89
CA GLY A 98 -7.15 10.21 -9.39
C GLY A 98 -8.11 9.36 -8.52
N VAL A 99 -7.65 8.86 -7.39
CA VAL A 99 -8.42 8.04 -6.47
C VAL A 99 -8.75 8.84 -5.21
N PRO A 100 -10.04 9.02 -4.87
CA PRO A 100 -10.43 9.67 -3.63
C PRO A 100 -10.26 8.74 -2.44
N ARG A 101 -9.67 9.25 -1.36
CA ARG A 101 -9.29 8.47 -0.19
C ARG A 101 -10.22 8.71 1.00
N ILE A 102 -10.10 7.87 2.00
CA ILE A 102 -10.64 8.12 3.34
C ILE A 102 -9.58 8.93 4.09
N GLY A 103 -9.96 10.15 4.53
CA GLY A 103 -9.05 11.10 5.17
C GLY A 103 -8.45 12.12 4.21
N TYR A 104 -7.71 13.04 4.78
CA TYR A 104 -7.05 14.13 4.05
C TYR A 104 -5.54 14.05 4.25
N MET A 105 -4.79 14.31 3.20
CA MET A 105 -3.33 14.28 3.21
C MET A 105 -2.78 15.48 2.44
N LYS A 106 -1.69 16.04 2.97
CA LYS A 106 -0.86 17.07 2.33
C LYS A 106 0.61 16.66 2.47
N GLY A 107 1.44 17.06 1.51
CA GLY A 107 2.87 16.75 1.49
C GLY A 107 3.19 15.32 1.06
N GLY A 108 4.46 14.96 1.19
CA GLY A 108 4.97 13.63 0.89
C GLY A 108 4.91 13.25 -0.60
N LYS A 109 4.97 14.19 -1.53
CA LYS A 109 4.79 13.95 -2.98
C LYS A 109 5.72 12.88 -3.53
N ASN A 110 6.99 12.88 -3.08
CA ASN A 110 7.98 11.92 -3.55
C ASN A 110 7.78 10.51 -2.95
N ALA A 111 7.00 10.41 -1.87
CA ALA A 111 6.73 9.17 -1.16
C ALA A 111 5.44 8.47 -1.63
N LEU A 112 4.60 9.15 -2.41
CA LEU A 112 3.33 8.59 -2.87
C LEU A 112 3.55 7.33 -3.70
N TRP A 113 2.81 6.26 -3.38
CA TRP A 113 2.82 5.06 -4.22
C TRP A 113 2.09 5.26 -5.54
N SER A 114 2.37 4.40 -6.51
CA SER A 114 1.54 4.21 -7.69
C SER A 114 0.52 3.11 -7.41
N ASP A 115 -0.77 3.41 -7.56
CA ASP A 115 -1.82 2.44 -7.28
C ASP A 115 -1.81 1.26 -8.25
N ILE A 116 -1.54 1.52 -9.52
CA ILE A 116 -1.54 0.50 -10.57
C ILE A 116 -0.31 -0.40 -10.54
N ASP A 117 0.80 0.05 -9.93
CA ASP A 117 2.07 -0.69 -9.86
C ASP A 117 2.26 -1.40 -8.51
N MET A 118 1.27 -1.33 -7.62
CA MET A 118 1.42 -1.80 -6.24
C MET A 118 1.72 -3.31 -6.15
N ALA A 119 1.09 -4.13 -7.00
CA ALA A 119 1.34 -5.56 -7.03
C ALA A 119 2.77 -5.88 -7.47
N ASP A 120 3.25 -5.21 -8.52
CA ASP A 120 4.64 -5.34 -8.99
C ASP A 120 5.62 -4.88 -7.91
N HIS A 121 5.35 -3.76 -7.27
CA HIS A 121 6.21 -3.21 -6.20
C HIS A 121 6.41 -4.20 -5.04
N PHE A 122 5.32 -4.79 -4.51
CA PHE A 122 5.42 -5.78 -3.43
C PHE A 122 6.05 -7.08 -3.90
N LEU A 123 5.77 -7.49 -5.13
CA LEU A 123 6.40 -8.67 -5.74
C LEU A 123 7.92 -8.48 -5.84
N ASP A 124 8.37 -7.35 -6.38
CA ASP A 124 9.80 -7.03 -6.54
C ASP A 124 10.51 -7.04 -5.19
N LYS A 125 9.95 -6.39 -4.18
CA LYS A 125 10.47 -6.40 -2.80
C LYS A 125 10.58 -7.81 -2.22
N SER A 126 9.59 -8.66 -2.50
CA SER A 126 9.60 -10.04 -2.04
C SER A 126 10.64 -10.89 -2.76
N ILE A 127 10.80 -10.70 -4.07
CA ILE A 127 11.84 -11.36 -4.87
C ILE A 127 13.24 -10.94 -4.41
N GLU A 128 13.46 -9.64 -4.18
CA GLU A 128 14.71 -9.13 -3.62
C GLU A 128 15.03 -9.80 -2.28
N TYR A 129 14.03 -9.89 -1.38
CA TYR A 129 14.19 -10.51 -0.08
C TYR A 129 14.54 -12.00 -0.18
N ILE A 130 13.83 -12.77 -1.03
CA ILE A 130 14.09 -14.19 -1.26
C ILE A 130 15.54 -14.37 -1.74
N LYS A 131 15.96 -13.63 -2.76
CA LYS A 131 17.31 -13.73 -3.34
C LYS A 131 18.41 -13.37 -2.33
N ALA A 132 18.18 -12.34 -1.52
CA ALA A 132 19.13 -11.93 -0.50
C ALA A 132 19.26 -12.92 0.67
N ASN A 133 18.24 -13.73 0.92
CA ASN A 133 18.19 -14.65 2.06
C ASN A 133 18.25 -16.14 1.68
N LYS A 134 18.42 -16.50 0.42
CA LYS A 134 18.35 -17.88 -0.08
C LYS A 134 19.36 -18.85 0.55
N SER A 135 20.43 -18.35 1.15
CA SER A 135 21.47 -19.18 1.80
C SER A 135 21.16 -19.58 3.26
N ARG A 136 20.03 -19.12 3.81
CA ARG A 136 19.61 -19.38 5.19
C ARG A 136 18.09 -19.59 5.26
N PRO A 137 17.58 -20.28 6.29
CA PRO A 137 16.14 -20.34 6.52
C PRO A 137 15.54 -18.94 6.69
N PHE A 138 14.39 -18.70 6.09
CA PHE A 138 13.63 -17.45 6.26
C PHE A 138 12.12 -17.73 6.34
N PHE A 139 11.40 -16.77 6.90
CA PHE A 139 9.95 -16.71 6.88
C PHE A 139 9.54 -15.43 6.16
N LEU A 140 8.80 -15.55 5.06
CA LEU A 140 8.23 -14.44 4.32
C LEU A 140 6.72 -14.39 4.53
N PHE A 141 6.21 -13.30 5.09
CA PHE A 141 4.78 -13.01 5.16
C PHE A 141 4.42 -12.05 4.02
N TYR A 142 3.89 -12.60 2.92
CA TYR A 142 3.46 -11.84 1.75
C TYR A 142 1.95 -11.61 1.81
N SER A 143 1.53 -10.42 2.27
CA SER A 143 0.13 -10.05 2.40
C SER A 143 -0.34 -9.29 1.17
N LEU A 144 -1.27 -9.89 0.43
CA LEU A 144 -1.87 -9.28 -0.76
C LEU A 144 -2.81 -8.14 -0.37
N GLN A 145 -2.76 -7.03 -1.12
CA GLN A 145 -3.74 -5.95 -0.99
C GLN A 145 -5.04 -6.26 -1.73
N GLN A 146 -5.00 -7.11 -2.76
CA GLN A 146 -6.17 -7.47 -3.55
C GLN A 146 -7.11 -8.42 -2.78
N PRO A 147 -8.41 -8.35 -2.99
CA PRO A 147 -9.16 -7.44 -3.86
C PRO A 147 -9.74 -6.23 -3.10
N HIS A 148 -9.02 -5.66 -2.13
CA HIS A 148 -9.47 -4.48 -1.39
C HIS A 148 -9.71 -3.29 -2.34
N VAL A 149 -10.55 -2.37 -1.94
CA VAL A 149 -10.79 -1.11 -2.68
C VAL A 149 -9.62 -0.12 -2.43
N PRO A 150 -9.32 0.78 -3.39
CA PRO A 150 -9.79 0.81 -4.77
C PRO A 150 -9.23 -0.39 -5.54
N ARG A 151 -9.98 -0.90 -6.49
CA ARG A 151 -9.49 -1.99 -7.33
C ARG A 151 -8.86 -1.38 -8.58
N THR A 152 -7.57 -1.27 -8.54
CA THR A 152 -6.73 -0.63 -9.56
C THR A 152 -5.74 -1.64 -10.13
N PRO A 153 -6.20 -2.73 -10.77
CA PRO A 153 -5.29 -3.69 -11.38
C PRO A 153 -4.42 -2.99 -12.42
N HIS A 154 -3.19 -3.45 -12.57
CA HIS A 154 -2.31 -2.94 -13.62
C HIS A 154 -3.00 -3.13 -14.98
N PRO A 155 -2.86 -2.19 -15.94
CA PRO A 155 -3.55 -2.22 -17.24
C PRO A 155 -3.40 -3.53 -18.03
N ARG A 156 -2.29 -4.26 -17.83
CA ARG A 156 -2.09 -5.58 -18.46
C ARG A 156 -3.11 -6.64 -18.04
N PHE A 157 -3.85 -6.43 -16.94
CA PHE A 157 -4.88 -7.36 -16.45
C PHE A 157 -6.30 -6.88 -16.74
N GLU A 158 -6.47 -5.65 -17.22
CA GLU A 158 -7.79 -5.09 -17.47
C GLU A 158 -8.60 -5.93 -18.49
N GLY A 159 -9.83 -6.25 -18.10
CA GLY A 159 -10.77 -7.01 -18.93
C GLY A 159 -10.50 -8.51 -18.99
N GLN A 160 -9.40 -9.02 -18.43
CA GLN A 160 -9.05 -10.45 -18.55
C GLN A 160 -10.04 -11.37 -17.84
N SER A 161 -10.63 -10.93 -16.74
CA SER A 161 -11.61 -11.74 -15.99
C SER A 161 -12.99 -11.78 -16.63
N GLY A 162 -13.35 -10.79 -17.43
CA GLY A 162 -14.72 -10.54 -17.84
C GLY A 162 -15.67 -10.13 -16.70
N MET A 163 -15.14 -9.94 -15.48
CA MET A 163 -15.90 -9.64 -14.25
C MET A 163 -15.64 -8.22 -13.72
N GLY A 164 -14.99 -7.37 -14.54
CA GLY A 164 -14.59 -6.01 -14.19
C GLY A 164 -13.42 -5.95 -13.19
N PRO A 165 -13.11 -4.75 -12.66
CA PRO A 165 -11.87 -4.50 -11.90
C PRO A 165 -11.66 -5.42 -10.69
N ARG A 166 -12.74 -5.93 -10.10
CA ARG A 166 -12.61 -6.88 -8.98
C ARG A 166 -12.05 -8.23 -9.42
N GLY A 167 -12.55 -8.76 -10.53
CA GLY A 167 -12.05 -10.01 -11.10
C GLY A 167 -10.64 -9.85 -11.63
N ASP A 168 -10.36 -8.73 -12.29
CA ASP A 168 -9.03 -8.43 -12.82
C ASP A 168 -7.98 -8.31 -11.71
N ALA A 169 -8.33 -7.70 -10.57
CA ALA A 169 -7.48 -7.67 -9.39
C ALA A 169 -7.22 -9.05 -8.79
N ILE A 170 -8.16 -10.00 -8.90
CA ILE A 170 -7.94 -11.40 -8.48
C ILE A 170 -6.93 -12.09 -9.42
N ILE A 171 -7.03 -11.84 -10.73
CA ILE A 171 -6.06 -12.37 -11.71
C ILE A 171 -4.66 -11.81 -11.42
N GLU A 172 -4.55 -10.53 -11.11
CA GLU A 172 -3.29 -9.89 -10.71
C GLU A 172 -2.71 -10.52 -9.44
N ALA A 173 -3.54 -10.79 -8.43
CA ALA A 173 -3.12 -11.47 -7.21
C ALA A 173 -2.57 -12.87 -7.51
N ASP A 174 -3.28 -13.67 -8.28
CA ASP A 174 -2.87 -15.00 -8.70
C ASP A 174 -1.55 -14.96 -9.50
N TRP A 175 -1.43 -14.01 -10.42
CA TRP A 175 -0.20 -13.77 -11.15
C TRP A 175 0.99 -13.50 -10.22
N SER A 176 0.84 -12.64 -9.21
CA SER A 176 1.94 -12.29 -8.31
C SER A 176 2.41 -13.50 -7.48
N ILE A 177 1.50 -14.37 -7.04
CA ILE A 177 1.84 -15.64 -6.40
C ILE A 177 2.58 -16.57 -7.37
N GLY A 178 2.12 -16.62 -8.63
CA GLY A 178 2.78 -17.40 -9.67
C GLY A 178 4.23 -16.96 -9.92
N GLU A 179 4.51 -15.66 -9.89
CA GLU A 179 5.88 -15.13 -10.05
C GLU A 179 6.77 -15.43 -8.82
N LEU A 180 6.23 -15.40 -7.61
CA LEU A 180 6.95 -15.87 -6.40
C LEU A 180 7.29 -17.35 -6.50
N TYR A 181 6.35 -18.19 -6.95
CA TYR A 181 6.58 -19.61 -7.17
C TYR A 181 7.71 -19.85 -8.18
N LYS A 182 7.69 -19.17 -9.33
CA LYS A 182 8.75 -19.25 -10.34
C LYS A 182 10.10 -18.78 -9.79
N THR A 183 10.10 -17.76 -8.95
CA THR A 183 11.32 -17.29 -8.28
C THR A 183 11.90 -18.37 -7.37
N LEU A 184 11.09 -18.98 -6.51
CA LEU A 184 11.54 -20.08 -5.65
C LEU A 184 12.09 -21.26 -6.47
N GLN A 185 11.45 -21.58 -7.58
CA GLN A 185 11.90 -22.63 -8.49
C GLN A 185 13.25 -22.29 -9.13
N SER A 186 13.40 -21.07 -9.65
CA SER A 186 14.65 -20.63 -10.33
C SER A 186 15.84 -20.46 -9.38
N GLU A 187 15.58 -20.27 -8.09
CA GLU A 187 16.60 -20.17 -7.04
C GLU A 187 16.86 -21.51 -6.33
N ASP A 188 16.31 -22.62 -6.84
CA ASP A 188 16.43 -23.97 -6.27
C ASP A 188 15.93 -24.09 -4.82
N LEU A 189 14.91 -23.29 -4.47
CA LEU A 189 14.35 -23.24 -3.12
C LEU A 189 13.03 -24.00 -2.97
N LEU A 190 12.35 -24.30 -4.07
CA LEU A 190 10.96 -24.76 -4.06
C LEU A 190 10.77 -26.07 -3.27
N ASP A 191 11.67 -27.04 -3.45
CA ASP A 191 11.58 -28.36 -2.82
C ASP A 191 11.81 -28.32 -1.29
N ASN A 192 12.33 -27.19 -0.79
CA ASN A 192 12.59 -26.97 0.63
C ASN A 192 11.83 -25.77 1.20
N THR A 193 10.74 -25.36 0.52
CA THR A 193 9.88 -24.24 0.95
C THR A 193 8.46 -24.72 1.14
N PHE A 194 7.91 -24.41 2.30
CA PHE A 194 6.48 -24.58 2.56
C PHE A 194 5.76 -23.28 2.15
N ILE A 195 4.75 -23.39 1.25
CA ILE A 195 3.94 -22.28 0.74
C ILE A 195 2.50 -22.44 1.21
#